data_79bee9fb57d497d9a84ee0f68f46c0f8
#
_entry.id   79bee9fb57d497d9a84ee0f68f46c0f8
#
_cell.length_a   1.000
_cell.length_b   1.000
_cell.length_c   1.000
_cell.angle_alpha   90.00
_cell.angle_beta   90.00
_cell.angle_gamma   90.00
#
_symmetry.space_group_name_H-M   'P 1'
#
loop_
_entity.id
_entity.type
_entity.pdbx_description
1 polymer ?
#
loop_
_entity_poly.entity_id
_entity_poly.type
_entity_poly.pdbx_seq_one_letter_code
_entity_poly.pdbx_strand_id
1 'polypeptide(L)'
;QQSACPDCIQIPWALSATAVAYNVPGAPAHINLDGNTISKIFLGTISNWNDPAIAALNKGANLPDLKITPVFRSDGSGTSYNFTDYLSSVNASWKTKIGTSTQPAFPAGQGAKGSSGVAGLITRTSGTIGYVDVAYAIKNHIKFAAVRNRAGKFLFPSLRRIEAAATAFTTVPANNELHIVNPPKSAALAYPISTYTYVIVHKKSAHAAELRRMIFWALTQGQGSQFAAKLTFAKLSTNKKVLVAAERTLKQVQS
;
A
#
# COMPACT_ATOMS: atom_id res chain seq x y z
N GLN A 1 -5.49 -3.35 -17.04
CA GLN A 1 -4.34 -4.19 -17.42
C GLN A 1 -4.69 -5.16 -18.55
N GLN A 2 -5.84 -5.84 -18.51
CA GLN A 2 -6.26 -6.77 -19.57
C GLN A 2 -6.43 -6.11 -20.95
N SER A 3 -6.80 -4.84 -21.00
CA SER A 3 -6.90 -4.10 -22.27
C SER A 3 -5.53 -3.78 -22.90
N ALA A 4 -4.48 -3.65 -22.08
CA ALA A 4 -3.12 -3.31 -22.54
C ALA A 4 -2.29 -4.56 -22.88
N CYS A 5 -2.64 -5.74 -22.36
CA CYS A 5 -1.97 -7.02 -22.58
C CYS A 5 -2.96 -8.18 -22.44
N PRO A 6 -3.74 -8.50 -23.49
CA PRO A 6 -4.82 -9.51 -23.41
C PRO A 6 -4.34 -10.92 -23.08
N ASP A 7 -3.12 -11.27 -23.45
CA ASP A 7 -2.49 -12.57 -23.20
C ASP A 7 -1.61 -12.60 -21.93
N CYS A 8 -1.55 -11.49 -21.19
CA CYS A 8 -0.83 -11.46 -19.94
C CYS A 8 -1.62 -12.10 -18.79
N ILE A 9 -0.88 -12.74 -17.90
CA ILE A 9 -1.36 -13.23 -16.61
C ILE A 9 -0.63 -12.54 -15.48
N GLN A 10 -1.33 -12.32 -14.38
CA GLN A 10 -0.76 -11.77 -13.16
C GLN A 10 -0.68 -12.85 -12.09
N ILE A 11 0.49 -12.95 -11.47
CA ILE A 11 0.79 -13.94 -10.44
C ILE A 11 1.16 -13.17 -9.17
N PRO A 12 0.39 -13.25 -8.07
CA PRO A 12 0.79 -12.67 -6.80
C PRO A 12 2.01 -13.42 -6.27
N TRP A 13 3.04 -12.70 -5.85
CA TRP A 13 4.27 -13.32 -5.37
C TRP A 13 4.81 -12.79 -4.04
N ALA A 14 4.34 -11.65 -3.59
CA ALA A 14 4.69 -11.13 -2.27
C ALA A 14 3.58 -10.21 -1.73
N LEU A 15 3.65 -9.92 -0.43
CA LEU A 15 2.77 -9.00 0.26
C LEU A 15 3.55 -7.74 0.67
N SER A 16 2.93 -6.58 0.50
CA SER A 16 3.44 -5.30 0.94
C SER A 16 2.34 -4.42 1.53
N ALA A 17 2.65 -3.19 1.83
CA ALA A 17 1.69 -2.20 2.30
C ALA A 17 2.08 -0.80 1.84
N THR A 18 1.08 0.06 1.72
CA THR A 18 1.28 1.49 1.52
C THR A 18 1.36 2.18 2.88
N ALA A 19 2.51 2.77 3.20
CA ALA A 19 2.71 3.59 4.38
C ALA A 19 2.28 5.02 4.11
N VAL A 20 1.57 5.64 5.05
CA VAL A 20 1.25 7.08 5.03
C VAL A 20 2.41 7.82 5.67
N ALA A 21 3.35 8.25 4.85
CA ALA A 21 4.61 8.87 5.26
C ALA A 21 4.44 10.38 5.49
N TYR A 22 5.21 10.95 6.41
CA TYR A 22 5.14 12.39 6.70
C TYR A 22 6.48 12.96 7.20
N ASN A 23 6.62 14.28 7.09
CA ASN A 23 7.73 15.04 7.64
C ASN A 23 7.20 16.22 8.46
N VAL A 24 7.07 16.00 9.77
CA VAL A 24 6.64 17.04 10.72
C VAL A 24 7.68 17.13 11.84
N PRO A 25 8.38 18.26 11.97
CA PRO A 25 9.32 18.49 13.06
C PRO A 25 8.63 18.36 14.42
N GLY A 26 9.28 17.68 15.36
CA GLY A 26 8.74 17.49 16.72
C GLY A 26 7.63 16.45 16.85
N ALA A 27 7.00 15.99 15.75
CA ALA A 27 5.96 14.98 15.83
C ALA A 27 6.52 13.60 16.25
N PRO A 28 5.69 12.74 16.91
CA PRO A 28 6.03 11.37 17.25
C PRO A 28 6.48 10.56 16.03
N ALA A 29 7.11 9.41 16.27
CA ALA A 29 7.50 8.47 15.19
C ALA A 29 6.30 7.94 14.41
N HIS A 30 5.15 7.81 15.08
CA HIS A 30 3.88 7.38 14.48
C HIS A 30 2.75 8.26 15.01
N ILE A 31 2.31 9.24 14.22
CA ILE A 31 1.06 9.94 14.49
C ILE A 31 -0.12 9.05 14.13
N ASN A 32 -1.21 9.20 14.86
CA ASN A 32 -2.45 8.48 14.60
C ASN A 32 -3.29 9.21 13.55
N LEU A 33 -3.66 8.52 12.48
CA LEU A 33 -4.59 9.03 11.47
C LEU A 33 -5.67 7.98 11.19
N ASP A 34 -6.86 8.43 10.84
CA ASP A 34 -7.88 7.55 10.28
C ASP A 34 -8.13 7.85 8.79
N GLY A 35 -8.81 6.94 8.13
CA GLY A 35 -9.06 7.07 6.69
C GLY A 35 -9.85 8.32 6.32
N ASN A 36 -10.76 8.79 7.19
CA ASN A 36 -11.53 10.00 6.96
C ASN A 36 -10.63 11.25 7.04
N THR A 37 -9.76 11.33 8.05
CA THR A 37 -8.79 12.42 8.19
C THR A 37 -7.80 12.45 7.04
N ILE A 38 -7.25 11.28 6.65
CA ILE A 38 -6.36 11.16 5.48
C ILE A 38 -7.07 11.64 4.21
N SER A 39 -8.32 11.19 3.97
CA SER A 39 -9.11 11.64 2.82
C SER A 39 -9.29 13.16 2.78
N LYS A 40 -9.62 13.77 3.91
CA LYS A 40 -9.80 15.22 4.03
C LYS A 40 -8.51 16.00 3.77
N ILE A 41 -7.36 15.48 4.22
CA ILE A 41 -6.04 16.05 3.92
C ILE A 41 -5.77 16.04 2.41
N PHE A 42 -5.92 14.90 1.76
CA PHE A 42 -5.66 14.79 0.32
C PHE A 42 -6.72 15.45 -0.57
N LEU A 43 -7.93 15.74 -0.04
CA LEU A 43 -8.94 16.58 -0.66
C LEU A 43 -8.71 18.09 -0.40
N GLY A 44 -7.70 18.46 0.39
CA GLY A 44 -7.41 19.85 0.74
C GLY A 44 -8.35 20.48 1.78
N THR A 45 -9.24 19.69 2.39
CA THR A 45 -10.20 20.18 3.41
C THR A 45 -9.52 20.38 4.77
N ILE A 46 -8.52 19.54 5.10
CA ILE A 46 -7.61 19.72 6.23
C ILE A 46 -6.28 20.15 5.66
N SER A 47 -5.81 21.33 6.04
CA SER A 47 -4.62 21.98 5.47
C SER A 47 -3.54 22.33 6.49
N ASN A 48 -3.74 21.99 7.77
CA ASN A 48 -2.79 22.28 8.85
C ASN A 48 -2.64 21.09 9.79
N TRP A 49 -1.41 20.87 10.30
CA TRP A 49 -1.10 19.75 11.19
C TRP A 49 -1.74 19.86 12.58
N ASN A 50 -2.00 21.07 13.08
CA ASN A 50 -2.72 21.31 14.33
C ASN A 50 -4.25 21.31 14.18
N ASP A 51 -4.78 20.89 13.02
CA ASP A 51 -6.24 20.80 12.82
C ASP A 51 -6.88 19.97 13.95
N PRO A 52 -8.03 20.43 14.51
CA PRO A 52 -8.72 19.72 15.58
C PRO A 52 -9.02 18.25 15.30
N ALA A 53 -9.28 17.88 14.03
CA ALA A 53 -9.53 16.49 13.65
C ALA A 53 -8.27 15.62 13.77
N ILE A 54 -7.07 16.17 13.51
CA ILE A 54 -5.81 15.46 13.72
C ILE A 54 -5.47 15.44 15.21
N ALA A 55 -5.60 16.56 15.90
CA ALA A 55 -5.31 16.69 17.33
C ALA A 55 -6.16 15.74 18.19
N ALA A 56 -7.44 15.56 17.86
CA ALA A 56 -8.34 14.65 18.55
C ALA A 56 -7.89 13.18 18.51
N LEU A 57 -7.19 12.77 17.43
CA LEU A 57 -6.62 11.43 17.28
C LEU A 57 -5.26 11.28 17.98
N ASN A 58 -4.64 12.38 18.39
CA ASN A 58 -3.26 12.44 18.90
C ASN A 58 -3.19 13.18 20.25
N LYS A 59 -4.06 12.83 21.17
CA LYS A 59 -4.11 13.48 22.52
C LYS A 59 -2.73 13.43 23.18
N GLY A 60 -2.24 14.60 23.63
CA GLY A 60 -0.93 14.76 24.27
C GLY A 60 0.24 14.91 23.29
N ALA A 61 0.03 14.79 21.99
CA ALA A 61 1.06 15.13 21.01
C ALA A 61 1.03 16.65 20.70
N ASN A 62 2.19 17.29 20.75
CA ASN A 62 2.32 18.68 20.31
C ASN A 62 2.46 18.71 18.77
N LEU A 63 1.35 18.93 18.07
CA LEU A 63 1.35 19.09 16.62
C LEU A 63 1.53 20.59 16.29
N PRO A 64 2.51 20.95 15.44
CA PRO A 64 2.81 22.35 15.15
C PRO A 64 1.72 23.01 14.30
N ASP A 65 1.63 24.34 14.41
CA ASP A 65 0.95 25.17 13.43
C ASP A 65 1.79 25.20 12.14
N LEU A 66 1.57 24.20 11.30
CA LEU A 66 2.35 23.97 10.09
C LEU A 66 1.43 23.51 8.96
N LYS A 67 1.52 24.20 7.82
CA LYS A 67 0.74 23.86 6.63
C LYS A 67 1.05 22.44 6.15
N ILE A 68 -0.01 21.69 5.80
CA ILE A 68 0.11 20.38 5.18
C ILE A 68 0.31 20.53 3.68
N THR A 69 1.29 19.82 3.13
CA THR A 69 1.48 19.66 1.68
C THR A 69 1.38 18.19 1.32
N PRO A 70 0.27 17.74 0.70
CA PRO A 70 0.16 16.38 0.17
C PRO A 70 1.21 16.13 -0.92
N VAL A 71 1.82 14.94 -0.90
CA VAL A 71 2.79 14.49 -1.91
C VAL A 71 2.30 13.19 -2.52
N PHE A 72 2.24 13.12 -3.85
CA PHE A 72 1.67 11.99 -4.56
C PHE A 72 2.49 11.60 -5.79
N ARG A 73 2.22 10.40 -6.33
CA ARG A 73 2.84 9.91 -7.56
C ARG A 73 2.29 10.66 -8.78
N SER A 74 3.18 11.25 -9.58
CA SER A 74 2.84 11.91 -10.84
C SER A 74 2.80 10.95 -12.03
N ASP A 75 3.22 9.70 -11.83
CA ASP A 75 3.22 8.60 -12.80
C ASP A 75 2.20 7.51 -12.41
N GLY A 76 1.87 6.62 -13.34
CA GLY A 76 1.02 5.46 -13.08
C GLY A 76 1.62 4.54 -12.01
N SER A 77 0.86 4.26 -10.94
CA SER A 77 1.40 3.61 -9.75
C SER A 77 0.42 2.64 -9.09
N GLY A 78 0.87 1.40 -8.84
CA GLY A 78 0.15 0.45 -8.00
C GLY A 78 0.01 0.93 -6.54
N THR A 79 0.98 1.70 -6.03
CA THR A 79 0.90 2.30 -4.69
C THR A 79 -0.21 3.36 -4.64
N SER A 80 -0.38 4.18 -5.70
CA SER A 80 -1.51 5.11 -5.83
C SER A 80 -2.84 4.36 -5.88
N TYR A 81 -2.91 3.28 -6.66
CA TYR A 81 -4.11 2.45 -6.73
C TYR A 81 -4.50 1.91 -5.35
N ASN A 82 -3.58 1.28 -4.63
CA ASN A 82 -3.83 0.72 -3.30
C ASN A 82 -4.25 1.78 -2.28
N PHE A 83 -3.60 2.95 -2.30
CA PHE A 83 -3.93 4.07 -1.42
C PHE A 83 -5.33 4.63 -1.71
N THR A 84 -5.65 4.86 -2.97
CA THR A 84 -6.96 5.42 -3.37
C THR A 84 -8.09 4.40 -3.25
N ASP A 85 -7.82 3.10 -3.40
CA ASP A 85 -8.76 2.02 -3.12
C ASP A 85 -9.14 2.01 -1.63
N TYR A 86 -8.15 2.11 -0.74
CA TYR A 86 -8.41 2.25 0.69
C TYR A 86 -9.27 3.48 0.99
N LEU A 87 -8.91 4.66 0.48
CA LEU A 87 -9.66 5.89 0.74
C LEU A 87 -11.09 5.82 0.19
N SER A 88 -11.28 5.20 -0.98
CA SER A 88 -12.61 4.95 -1.56
C SER A 88 -13.45 4.01 -0.69
N SER A 89 -12.82 3.07 0.00
CA SER A 89 -13.50 2.12 0.89
C SER A 89 -13.96 2.73 2.23
N VAL A 90 -13.37 3.87 2.65
CA VAL A 90 -13.61 4.48 3.97
C VAL A 90 -14.23 5.86 3.92
N ASN A 91 -14.26 6.53 2.76
CA ASN A 91 -14.78 7.89 2.63
C ASN A 91 -15.61 8.05 1.34
N ALA A 92 -16.92 8.27 1.49
CA ALA A 92 -17.84 8.40 0.37
C ALA A 92 -17.53 9.63 -0.53
N SER A 93 -17.12 10.76 0.07
CA SER A 93 -16.76 11.96 -0.69
C SER A 93 -15.51 11.72 -1.55
N TRP A 94 -14.51 10.98 -1.01
CA TRP A 94 -13.35 10.54 -1.79
C TRP A 94 -13.77 9.66 -2.96
N LYS A 95 -14.58 8.63 -2.68
CA LYS A 95 -15.07 7.68 -3.69
C LYS A 95 -15.75 8.38 -4.87
N THR A 96 -16.56 9.41 -4.57
CA THR A 96 -17.30 10.16 -5.61
C THR A 96 -16.41 11.13 -6.37
N LYS A 97 -15.49 11.83 -5.68
CA LYS A 97 -14.71 12.93 -6.29
C LYS A 97 -13.45 12.44 -7.01
N ILE A 98 -12.76 11.45 -6.45
CA ILE A 98 -11.45 10.97 -6.93
C ILE A 98 -11.55 9.51 -7.38
N GLY A 99 -12.18 8.65 -6.56
CA GLY A 99 -12.27 7.21 -6.80
C GLY A 99 -10.95 6.47 -6.61
N THR A 100 -10.86 5.28 -7.22
CA THR A 100 -9.68 4.40 -7.22
C THR A 100 -8.97 4.50 -8.56
N SER A 101 -7.69 4.84 -8.58
CA SER A 101 -6.92 5.02 -9.81
C SER A 101 -5.42 4.79 -9.60
N THR A 102 -4.72 4.39 -10.65
CA THR A 102 -3.25 4.39 -10.71
C THR A 102 -2.67 5.78 -10.92
N GLN A 103 -3.48 6.72 -11.46
CA GLN A 103 -3.15 8.15 -11.67
C GLN A 103 -4.33 9.00 -11.22
N PRO A 104 -4.58 9.13 -9.91
CA PRO A 104 -5.67 9.96 -9.41
C PRO A 104 -5.41 11.45 -9.63
N ALA A 105 -6.46 12.21 -9.94
CA ALA A 105 -6.40 13.67 -10.04
C ALA A 105 -6.53 14.30 -8.66
N PHE A 106 -5.41 14.47 -7.95
CA PHE A 106 -5.40 15.13 -6.65
C PHE A 106 -5.69 16.63 -6.79
N PRO A 107 -6.60 17.22 -5.98
CA PRO A 107 -6.97 18.64 -6.07
C PRO A 107 -5.89 19.58 -5.51
N ALA A 108 -4.97 19.08 -4.70
CA ALA A 108 -3.91 19.87 -4.08
C ALA A 108 -2.67 19.02 -3.80
N GLY A 109 -1.52 19.65 -3.65
CA GLY A 109 -0.25 19.01 -3.30
C GLY A 109 0.77 19.05 -4.43
N GLN A 110 1.79 18.20 -4.31
CA GLN A 110 2.93 18.12 -5.23
C GLN A 110 3.10 16.71 -5.77
N GLY A 111 3.16 16.58 -7.09
CA GLY A 111 3.48 15.34 -7.77
C GLY A 111 4.98 15.07 -7.81
N ALA A 112 5.38 13.81 -7.60
CA ALA A 112 6.76 13.35 -7.76
C ALA A 112 6.80 12.01 -8.49
N LYS A 113 7.79 11.81 -9.38
CA LYS A 113 7.93 10.61 -10.19
C LYS A 113 8.54 9.47 -9.36
N GLY A 114 7.90 8.33 -9.38
CA GLY A 114 8.35 7.13 -8.68
C GLY A 114 8.25 7.23 -7.15
N SER A 115 8.38 6.10 -6.46
CA SER A 115 8.41 6.06 -4.99
C SER A 115 9.63 6.79 -4.42
N SER A 116 10.76 6.75 -5.12
CA SER A 116 11.98 7.50 -4.72
C SER A 116 11.77 9.02 -4.77
N GLY A 117 11.07 9.52 -5.80
CA GLY A 117 10.74 10.95 -5.91
C GLY A 117 9.83 11.42 -4.76
N VAL A 118 8.76 10.65 -4.47
CA VAL A 118 7.85 10.95 -3.35
C VAL A 118 8.61 10.90 -2.01
N ALA A 119 9.38 9.84 -1.75
CA ALA A 119 10.17 9.70 -0.53
C ALA A 119 11.17 10.86 -0.37
N GLY A 120 11.89 11.19 -1.44
CA GLY A 120 12.86 12.29 -1.43
C GLY A 120 12.21 13.66 -1.17
N LEU A 121 11.01 13.92 -1.72
CA LEU A 121 10.29 15.17 -1.48
C LEU A 121 9.82 15.26 -0.01
N ILE A 122 9.26 14.17 0.52
CA ILE A 122 8.83 14.11 1.93
C ILE A 122 10.03 14.34 2.86
N THR A 123 11.16 13.70 2.62
CA THR A 123 12.34 13.80 3.48
C THR A 123 12.87 15.24 3.56
N ARG A 124 12.85 15.98 2.43
CA ARG A 124 13.43 17.33 2.35
C ARG A 124 12.48 18.46 2.73
N THR A 125 11.17 18.22 2.77
CA THR A 125 10.18 19.29 2.92
C THR A 125 9.34 19.10 4.18
N SER A 126 9.49 19.99 5.15
CA SER A 126 8.65 20.00 6.35
C SER A 126 7.19 20.27 6.02
N GLY A 127 6.28 19.68 6.79
CA GLY A 127 4.84 19.81 6.61
C GLY A 127 4.26 18.85 5.56
N THR A 128 5.09 18.07 4.88
CA THR A 128 4.60 17.13 3.86
C THR A 128 3.97 15.87 4.46
N ILE A 129 2.97 15.34 3.74
CA ILE A 129 2.39 14.02 3.93
C ILE A 129 2.25 13.35 2.56
N GLY A 130 2.56 12.08 2.47
CA GLY A 130 2.42 11.34 1.22
C GLY A 130 2.23 9.85 1.46
N TYR A 131 2.26 9.08 0.39
CA TYR A 131 2.16 7.62 0.47
C TYR A 131 3.29 6.97 -0.33
N VAL A 132 3.91 5.96 0.27
CA VAL A 132 4.99 5.19 -0.33
C VAL A 132 4.83 3.71 0.04
N ASP A 133 5.45 2.81 -0.71
CA ASP A 133 5.62 1.44 -0.23
C ASP A 133 6.40 1.44 1.09
N VAL A 134 6.00 0.60 2.03
CA VAL A 134 6.58 0.55 3.38
C VAL A 134 8.09 0.33 3.37
N ALA A 135 8.61 -0.41 2.39
CA ALA A 135 10.06 -0.63 2.25
C ALA A 135 10.83 0.68 2.01
N TYR A 136 10.24 1.61 1.23
CA TYR A 136 10.83 2.95 1.03
C TYR A 136 10.83 3.78 2.31
N ALA A 137 9.73 3.75 3.08
CA ALA A 137 9.66 4.47 4.35
C ALA A 137 10.72 3.98 5.33
N ILE A 138 10.87 2.66 5.47
CA ILE A 138 11.85 2.04 6.38
C ILE A 138 13.29 2.33 5.91
N LYS A 139 13.59 2.07 4.62
CA LYS A 139 14.93 2.24 4.05
C LYS A 139 15.43 3.69 4.16
N ASN A 140 14.54 4.67 4.05
CA ASN A 140 14.89 6.09 4.10
C ASN A 140 14.61 6.73 5.46
N HIS A 141 14.33 5.94 6.50
CA HIS A 141 14.05 6.42 7.87
C HIS A 141 12.95 7.49 7.93
N ILE A 142 11.95 7.42 7.05
CA ILE A 142 10.84 8.37 6.99
C ILE A 142 9.80 7.98 8.03
N LYS A 143 9.33 8.94 8.81
CA LYS A 143 8.21 8.74 9.73
C LYS A 143 6.93 8.40 8.96
N PHE A 144 6.13 7.49 9.50
CA PHE A 144 4.83 7.13 8.93
C PHE A 144 3.77 6.92 10.00
N ALA A 145 2.53 7.22 9.65
CA ALA A 145 1.40 7.21 10.55
C ALA A 145 0.99 5.78 10.98
N ALA A 146 0.42 5.69 12.18
CA ALA A 146 -0.43 4.58 12.56
C ALA A 146 -1.85 4.87 12.05
N VAL A 147 -2.37 3.98 11.20
CA VAL A 147 -3.66 4.15 10.54
C VAL A 147 -4.73 3.33 11.27
N ARG A 148 -5.88 3.96 11.58
CA ARG A 148 -6.98 3.31 12.26
C ARG A 148 -7.65 2.28 11.34
N ASN A 149 -7.71 1.02 11.78
CA ASN A 149 -8.41 -0.05 11.08
C ASN A 149 -9.89 -0.14 11.49
N ARG A 150 -10.66 -1.03 10.86
CA ARG A 150 -12.09 -1.24 11.15
C ARG A 150 -12.38 -1.72 12.59
N ALA A 151 -11.39 -2.32 13.27
CA ALA A 151 -11.48 -2.70 14.69
C ALA A 151 -11.21 -1.52 15.65
N GLY A 152 -10.96 -0.31 15.13
CA GLY A 152 -10.69 0.89 15.93
C GLY A 152 -9.23 1.00 16.41
N LYS A 153 -8.34 0.08 16.02
CA LYS A 153 -6.94 0.08 16.44
C LYS A 153 -6.08 0.89 15.49
N PHE A 154 -5.20 1.73 16.03
CA PHE A 154 -4.16 2.43 15.27
C PHE A 154 -2.97 1.51 15.06
N LEU A 155 -2.67 1.19 13.82
CA LEU A 155 -1.62 0.25 13.43
C LEU A 155 -0.70 0.87 12.38
N PHE A 156 0.62 0.68 12.52
CA PHE A 156 1.58 0.95 11.47
C PHE A 156 1.91 -0.35 10.70
N PRO A 157 2.36 -0.28 9.45
CA PRO A 157 2.67 -1.47 8.66
C PRO A 157 3.85 -2.24 9.26
N SER A 158 3.67 -3.54 9.44
CA SER A 158 4.71 -4.51 9.78
C SER A 158 4.39 -5.84 9.11
N LEU A 159 5.36 -6.72 8.92
CA LEU A 159 5.16 -8.01 8.25
C LEU A 159 3.96 -8.77 8.82
N ARG A 160 3.91 -8.92 10.16
CA ARG A 160 2.80 -9.60 10.86
C ARG A 160 1.43 -8.95 10.59
N ARG A 161 1.37 -7.62 10.51
CA ARG A 161 0.11 -6.89 10.30
C ARG A 161 -0.36 -6.93 8.85
N ILE A 162 0.59 -7.00 7.92
CA ILE A 162 0.33 -7.22 6.48
C ILE A 162 -0.17 -8.65 6.25
N GLU A 163 0.45 -9.64 6.86
CA GLU A 163 0.02 -11.04 6.84
C GLU A 163 -1.39 -11.21 7.42
N ALA A 164 -1.69 -10.53 8.53
CA ALA A 164 -3.03 -10.53 9.11
C ALA A 164 -4.10 -9.94 8.17
N ALA A 165 -3.74 -8.95 7.35
CA ALA A 165 -4.65 -8.45 6.32
C ALA A 165 -4.89 -9.48 5.23
N ALA A 166 -3.86 -10.16 4.75
CA ALA A 166 -3.98 -11.17 3.70
C ALA A 166 -4.81 -12.37 4.13
N THR A 167 -4.68 -12.82 5.39
CA THR A 167 -5.43 -13.97 5.91
C THR A 167 -6.91 -13.67 6.16
N ALA A 168 -7.29 -12.39 6.23
CA ALA A 168 -8.68 -11.99 6.40
C ALA A 168 -9.55 -12.19 5.14
N PHE A 169 -8.93 -12.42 3.99
CA PHE A 169 -9.62 -12.61 2.71
C PHE A 169 -9.39 -14.03 2.20
N THR A 170 -10.47 -14.80 2.07
CA THR A 170 -10.40 -16.24 1.74
C THR A 170 -10.79 -16.55 0.30
N THR A 171 -11.32 -15.59 -0.44
CA THR A 171 -11.72 -15.75 -1.84
C THR A 171 -10.59 -15.25 -2.74
N VAL A 172 -10.21 -16.06 -3.73
CA VAL A 172 -9.22 -15.70 -4.75
C VAL A 172 -9.92 -15.68 -6.09
N PRO A 173 -10.05 -14.51 -6.75
CA PRO A 173 -10.61 -14.40 -8.08
C PRO A 173 -9.79 -15.18 -9.12
N ALA A 174 -10.45 -15.62 -10.21
CA ALA A 174 -9.79 -16.40 -11.26
C ALA A 174 -8.62 -15.67 -11.93
N ASN A 175 -8.68 -14.33 -12.00
CA ASN A 175 -7.63 -13.46 -12.54
C ASN A 175 -6.57 -13.08 -11.50
N ASN A 176 -6.64 -13.59 -10.26
CA ASN A 176 -5.79 -13.23 -9.12
C ASN A 176 -5.82 -11.74 -8.71
N GLU A 177 -6.83 -10.99 -9.10
CA GLU A 177 -6.98 -9.59 -8.68
C GLU A 177 -7.49 -9.53 -7.23
N LEU A 178 -6.57 -9.32 -6.30
CA LEU A 178 -6.84 -9.39 -4.85
C LEU A 178 -6.89 -7.99 -4.25
N HIS A 179 -8.02 -7.65 -3.66
CA HIS A 179 -8.23 -6.43 -2.89
C HIS A 179 -8.25 -6.78 -1.40
N ILE A 180 -7.22 -6.36 -0.66
CA ILE A 180 -7.09 -6.64 0.79
C ILE A 180 -7.02 -5.37 1.63
N VAL A 181 -7.44 -4.25 1.07
CA VAL A 181 -7.56 -2.98 1.82
C VAL A 181 -8.73 -3.04 2.79
N ASN A 182 -8.65 -2.28 3.86
CA ASN A 182 -9.70 -2.11 4.85
C ASN A 182 -10.31 -3.44 5.36
N PRO A 183 -9.48 -4.37 5.87
CA PRO A 183 -9.92 -5.70 6.33
C PRO A 183 -11.09 -5.64 7.32
N PRO A 184 -11.88 -6.72 7.44
CA PRO A 184 -13.04 -6.74 8.32
C PRO A 184 -12.67 -6.54 9.80
N LYS A 185 -13.63 -6.10 10.61
CA LYS A 185 -13.44 -5.80 12.06
C LYS A 185 -12.86 -6.99 12.84
N SER A 186 -13.17 -8.22 12.43
CA SER A 186 -12.63 -9.45 13.01
C SER A 186 -11.11 -9.57 12.86
N ALA A 187 -10.50 -8.95 11.84
CA ALA A 187 -9.05 -8.93 11.62
C ALA A 187 -8.39 -7.77 12.41
N ALA A 188 -8.51 -7.78 13.72
CA ALA A 188 -8.13 -6.67 14.59
C ALA A 188 -6.65 -6.28 14.54
N LEU A 189 -5.76 -7.13 14.05
CA LEU A 189 -4.32 -6.86 13.89
C LEU A 189 -3.94 -6.49 12.45
N ALA A 190 -4.89 -6.49 11.51
CA ALA A 190 -4.62 -6.22 10.12
C ALA A 190 -4.36 -4.74 9.83
N TYR A 191 -3.26 -4.45 9.13
CA TYR A 191 -2.97 -3.10 8.65
C TYR A 191 -3.90 -2.75 7.48
N PRO A 192 -4.58 -1.58 7.49
CA PRO A 192 -5.68 -1.34 6.56
C PRO A 192 -5.29 -1.04 5.13
N ILE A 193 -4.02 -0.70 4.83
CA ILE A 193 -3.55 -0.36 3.47
C ILE A 193 -2.53 -1.41 2.99
N SER A 194 -2.89 -2.68 3.15
CA SER A 194 -2.09 -3.82 2.69
C SER A 194 -2.42 -4.18 1.25
N THR A 195 -1.47 -4.79 0.54
CA THR A 195 -1.61 -5.16 -0.87
C THR A 195 -0.78 -6.38 -1.22
N TYR A 196 -1.11 -7.01 -2.34
CA TYR A 196 -0.23 -7.94 -3.04
C TYR A 196 0.62 -7.21 -4.09
N THR A 197 1.83 -7.67 -4.29
CA THR A 197 2.63 -7.36 -5.47
C THR A 197 2.52 -8.51 -6.47
N TYR A 198 2.61 -8.18 -7.75
CA TYR A 198 2.38 -9.13 -8.82
C TYR A 198 3.55 -9.13 -9.80
N VAL A 199 3.89 -10.30 -10.30
CA VAL A 199 4.63 -10.42 -11.55
C VAL A 199 3.60 -10.61 -12.68
N ILE A 200 3.80 -9.87 -13.76
CA ILE A 200 2.95 -9.93 -14.96
C ILE A 200 3.79 -10.48 -16.09
N VAL A 201 3.33 -11.55 -16.71
CA VAL A 201 4.04 -12.23 -17.80
C VAL A 201 3.07 -12.63 -18.90
N HIS A 202 3.54 -12.73 -20.13
CA HIS A 202 2.80 -13.33 -21.22
C HIS A 202 2.59 -14.83 -20.97
N LYS A 203 1.43 -15.36 -21.38
CA LYS A 203 1.18 -16.82 -21.35
C LYS A 203 2.13 -17.57 -22.24
N LYS A 204 2.50 -16.98 -23.40
CA LYS A 204 3.48 -17.55 -24.33
C LYS A 204 4.77 -16.74 -24.27
N SER A 205 5.90 -17.42 -24.10
CA SER A 205 7.22 -16.79 -24.03
C SER A 205 8.30 -17.76 -24.47
N ALA A 206 9.24 -17.33 -25.31
CA ALA A 206 10.44 -18.09 -25.64
C ALA A 206 11.28 -18.46 -24.39
N HIS A 207 11.10 -17.72 -23.28
CA HIS A 207 11.77 -17.93 -21.99
C HIS A 207 10.86 -18.56 -20.94
N ALA A 208 9.85 -19.32 -21.35
CA ALA A 208 8.84 -19.89 -20.44
C ALA A 208 9.46 -20.77 -19.33
N ALA A 209 10.49 -21.55 -19.65
CA ALA A 209 11.15 -22.43 -18.68
C ALA A 209 11.88 -21.63 -17.59
N GLU A 210 12.62 -20.58 -17.97
CA GLU A 210 13.35 -19.68 -17.05
C GLU A 210 12.38 -18.89 -16.18
N LEU A 211 11.34 -18.32 -16.78
CA LEU A 211 10.30 -17.59 -16.07
C LEU A 211 9.61 -18.47 -15.02
N ARG A 212 9.24 -19.69 -15.40
CA ARG A 212 8.64 -20.64 -14.45
C ARG A 212 9.57 -20.97 -13.30
N ARG A 213 10.85 -21.24 -13.56
CA ARG A 213 11.84 -21.54 -12.50
C ARG A 213 12.02 -20.35 -11.56
N MET A 214 12.21 -19.14 -12.09
CA MET A 214 12.39 -17.93 -11.30
C MET A 214 11.16 -17.62 -10.45
N ILE A 215 9.97 -17.64 -11.04
CA ILE A 215 8.73 -17.32 -10.33
C ILE A 215 8.42 -18.41 -9.30
N PHE A 216 8.62 -19.69 -9.62
CA PHE A 216 8.43 -20.80 -8.66
C PHE A 216 9.39 -20.66 -7.47
N TRP A 217 10.66 -20.32 -7.72
CA TRP A 217 11.61 -20.03 -6.64
C TRP A 217 11.12 -18.87 -5.77
N ALA A 218 10.62 -17.79 -6.37
CA ALA A 218 10.09 -16.63 -5.63
C ALA A 218 8.86 -16.99 -4.79
N LEU A 219 7.99 -17.90 -5.28
CA LEU A 219 6.80 -18.39 -4.56
C LEU A 219 7.15 -19.35 -3.42
N THR A 220 8.31 -19.97 -3.44
CA THR A 220 8.74 -21.03 -2.50
C THR A 220 9.93 -20.56 -1.65
N GLN A 221 11.15 -20.78 -2.09
CA GLN A 221 12.37 -20.45 -1.35
C GLN A 221 12.54 -18.95 -1.12
N GLY A 222 12.16 -18.13 -2.10
CA GLY A 222 12.18 -16.67 -2.03
C GLY A 222 11.31 -16.08 -0.92
N GLN A 223 10.33 -16.84 -0.41
CA GLN A 223 9.51 -16.47 0.75
C GLN A 223 10.28 -16.59 2.08
N GLY A 224 11.48 -17.13 2.08
CA GLY A 224 12.31 -17.27 3.28
C GLY A 224 12.67 -15.93 3.92
N SER A 225 12.97 -15.97 5.22
CA SER A 225 13.30 -14.76 6.01
C SER A 225 14.55 -14.03 5.50
N GLN A 226 15.48 -14.77 4.89
CA GLN A 226 16.71 -14.24 4.29
C GLN A 226 16.47 -13.45 2.98
N PHE A 227 15.30 -13.58 2.35
CA PHE A 227 14.94 -12.89 1.10
C PHE A 227 13.79 -11.91 1.30
N ALA A 228 12.53 -12.38 1.31
CA ALA A 228 11.35 -11.51 1.35
C ALA A 228 11.35 -10.57 2.55
N ALA A 229 11.59 -11.07 3.77
CA ALA A 229 11.57 -10.27 4.98
C ALA A 229 12.69 -9.22 5.04
N LYS A 230 13.90 -9.53 4.52
CA LYS A 230 14.99 -8.54 4.39
C LYS A 230 14.62 -7.38 3.48
N LEU A 231 13.78 -7.62 2.48
CA LEU A 231 13.26 -6.62 1.56
C LEU A 231 11.95 -5.99 2.06
N THR A 232 11.55 -6.29 3.30
CA THR A 232 10.31 -5.77 3.92
C THR A 232 9.02 -6.27 3.23
N PHE A 233 9.08 -7.41 2.54
CA PHE A 233 7.92 -8.09 2.01
C PHE A 233 7.44 -9.19 2.97
N ALA A 234 6.13 -9.23 3.22
CA ALA A 234 5.53 -10.30 3.98
C ALA A 234 5.27 -11.54 3.10
N LYS A 235 5.20 -12.71 3.74
CA LYS A 235 5.17 -14.00 3.05
C LYS A 235 3.81 -14.25 2.39
N LEU A 236 3.81 -14.59 1.10
CA LEU A 236 2.63 -15.04 0.38
C LEU A 236 2.04 -16.32 0.98
N SER A 237 2.91 -17.23 1.44
CA SER A 237 2.53 -18.53 2.02
C SER A 237 1.64 -18.43 3.26
N THR A 238 1.51 -17.26 3.88
CA THR A 238 0.57 -16.99 4.97
C THR A 238 -0.88 -17.21 4.53
N ASN A 239 -1.20 -16.96 3.24
CA ASN A 239 -2.48 -17.30 2.65
C ASN A 239 -2.33 -18.45 1.64
N LYS A 240 -2.53 -19.68 2.11
CA LYS A 240 -2.37 -20.91 1.30
C LYS A 240 -3.21 -20.91 0.03
N LYS A 241 -4.44 -20.33 0.04
CA LYS A 241 -5.32 -20.28 -1.14
C LYS A 241 -4.72 -19.40 -2.24
N VAL A 242 -4.10 -18.29 -1.86
CA VAL A 242 -3.43 -17.39 -2.81
C VAL A 242 -2.18 -18.06 -3.37
N LEU A 243 -1.40 -18.74 -2.54
CA LEU A 243 -0.21 -19.48 -3.01
C LEU A 243 -0.59 -20.55 -4.04
N VAL A 244 -1.60 -21.38 -3.74
CA VAL A 244 -2.10 -22.40 -4.68
C VAL A 244 -2.61 -21.77 -5.98
N ALA A 245 -3.30 -20.63 -5.91
CA ALA A 245 -3.76 -19.92 -7.09
C ALA A 245 -2.59 -19.36 -7.92
N ALA A 246 -1.57 -18.82 -7.27
CA ALA A 246 -0.35 -18.35 -7.92
C ALA A 246 0.38 -19.48 -8.67
N GLU A 247 0.56 -20.64 -8.02
CA GLU A 247 1.19 -21.82 -8.63
C GLU A 247 0.37 -22.36 -9.81
N ARG A 248 -0.97 -22.40 -9.69
CA ARG A 248 -1.86 -22.78 -10.79
C ARG A 248 -1.73 -21.85 -11.98
N THR A 249 -1.67 -20.54 -11.73
CA THR A 249 -1.52 -19.53 -12.79
C THR A 249 -0.15 -19.62 -13.45
N LEU A 250 0.91 -19.90 -12.68
CA LEU A 250 2.26 -20.09 -13.21
C LEU A 250 2.34 -21.24 -14.24
N LYS A 251 1.54 -22.29 -14.09
CA LYS A 251 1.47 -23.42 -15.06
C LYS A 251 0.94 -23.00 -16.44
N GLN A 252 0.31 -21.82 -16.56
CA GLN A 252 -0.19 -21.29 -17.84
C GLN A 252 0.91 -20.63 -18.68
N VAL A 253 2.10 -20.42 -18.13
CA VAL A 253 3.26 -19.89 -18.90
C VAL A 253 3.83 -21.02 -19.75
N GLN A 254 3.76 -20.88 -21.07
CA GLN A 254 4.14 -21.90 -22.05
C GLN A 254 5.08 -21.31 -23.10
N SER A 255 5.83 -22.21 -23.79
CA SER A 255 6.67 -21.88 -24.94
C SER A 255 5.86 -21.53 -26.16
#